data_98b66ae684ff4c1ac66538abafdb8552
#
_entry.id   98b66ae684ff4c1ac66538abafdb8552
#
_cell.length_a   1.000
_cell.length_b   1.000
_cell.length_c   1.000
_cell.angle_alpha   90.00
_cell.angle_beta   90.00
_cell.angle_gamma   90.00
#
_symmetry.space_group_name_H-M   'P 1'
#
loop_
_entity.id
_entity.type
_entity.pdbx_description
1 polymer ?
#
loop_
_entity_poly.entity_id
_entity_poly.type
_entity_poly.pdbx_seq_one_letter_code
_entity_poly.pdbx_strand_id
1 'polypeptide(L)'
;MARVRWRDRSKIERVEWQSRFTLAAVNWLFLLAWSGSGLAGSLRGEPTAFALGIALVVVNIAQCLVAGRHTGLALDQYLGRGTVPRALTVVAGALTVVAFALIAAIVATDSNRSGLIAMPLLFAPMPFGGAYSLMVPVRRFIRESAVVIAVVLAVSAALGNVSTSLFAEAAVLALGAALALGSYRCSAWNLSVMWESERARETKALLAVAEERLRFGRDLHDVMGRNLSVVALKSELAVQLARRGRTEAAVAQMVEVQRIARESQKEVRDVVRGYREADLTVELAGARGVLDAAGITCTVTGSAAGLPDAVQAALGWVVREATTNVLRHGDAKTCRIELGTGAEDVVLTVENDGAGDGAETGSGSGLAGLRERLAVLDGELAAGRVRKGVFQVRARVPLPGTAGHDSVHKERESAR
;
A
#
# COMPACT_ATOMS: atom_id res chain seq x y z
N MET A 1 2.72 21.05 -1.22
CA MET A 1 2.53 19.60 -0.95
C MET A 1 2.39 19.40 0.55
N ALA A 2 1.22 18.99 1.02
CA ALA A 2 0.96 18.75 2.44
C ALA A 2 1.87 17.60 2.94
N ARG A 3 2.56 17.83 4.07
CA ARG A 3 3.39 16.81 4.73
C ARG A 3 2.45 15.74 5.31
N VAL A 4 2.22 14.66 4.56
CA VAL A 4 1.55 13.45 5.08
C VAL A 4 2.33 12.98 6.31
N ARG A 5 1.62 12.85 7.46
CA ARG A 5 2.23 12.40 8.72
C ARG A 5 2.82 10.99 8.51
N TRP A 6 3.96 10.71 9.14
CA TRP A 6 4.66 9.43 9.06
C TRP A 6 3.75 8.20 9.34
N ARG A 7 2.77 8.36 10.23
CA ARG A 7 1.81 7.30 10.60
C ARG A 7 0.83 6.94 9.48
N ASP A 8 0.56 7.87 8.57
CA ASP A 8 -0.45 7.72 7.51
C ASP A 8 0.14 7.14 6.21
N ARG A 9 1.45 6.91 6.17
CA ARG A 9 2.14 6.33 5.01
C ARG A 9 1.97 4.82 4.97
N SER A 10 1.81 4.27 3.76
CA SER A 10 1.82 2.83 3.53
C SER A 10 3.16 2.21 3.95
N LYS A 11 3.18 0.88 4.18
CA LYS A 11 4.43 0.18 4.55
C LYS A 11 5.53 0.38 3.52
N ILE A 12 5.18 0.35 2.23
CA ILE A 12 6.16 0.52 1.15
C ILE A 12 6.69 1.95 1.04
N GLU A 13 5.84 2.98 1.24
CA GLU A 13 6.28 4.38 1.28
C GLU A 13 7.23 4.66 2.44
N ARG A 14 7.04 3.99 3.58
CA ARG A 14 7.98 4.07 4.71
C ARG A 14 9.33 3.47 4.39
N VAL A 15 9.36 2.30 3.72
CA VAL A 15 10.60 1.65 3.28
C VAL A 15 11.30 2.50 2.21
N GLU A 16 10.56 3.06 1.26
CA GLU A 16 11.12 3.96 0.25
C GLU A 16 11.76 5.19 0.89
N TRP A 17 11.06 5.84 1.83
CA TRP A 17 11.61 6.98 2.56
C TRP A 17 12.87 6.60 3.34
N GLN A 18 12.85 5.46 4.03
CA GLN A 18 14.01 4.95 4.76
C GLN A 18 15.20 4.70 3.84
N SER A 19 14.99 4.07 2.68
CA SER A 19 16.04 3.84 1.68
C SER A 19 16.64 5.15 1.17
N ARG A 20 15.80 6.14 0.83
CA ARG A 20 16.25 7.48 0.41
C ARG A 20 17.04 8.18 1.50
N PHE A 21 16.56 8.11 2.75
CA PHE A 21 17.23 8.70 3.90
C PHE A 21 18.58 8.03 4.16
N THR A 22 18.63 6.69 4.15
CA THR A 22 19.87 5.93 4.39
C THR A 22 20.94 6.24 3.35
N LEU A 23 20.58 6.25 2.05
CA LEU A 23 21.51 6.58 0.96
C LEU A 23 22.03 8.02 1.04
N ALA A 24 21.20 8.96 1.50
CA ALA A 24 21.64 10.34 1.74
C ALA A 24 22.51 10.45 3.00
N ALA A 25 22.11 9.81 4.11
CA ALA A 25 22.80 9.86 5.39
C ALA A 25 24.19 9.24 5.35
N VAL A 26 24.39 8.18 4.55
CA VAL A 26 25.70 7.54 4.38
C VAL A 26 26.77 8.56 3.93
N ASN A 27 26.45 9.45 2.98
CA ASN A 27 27.41 10.47 2.53
C ASN A 27 27.78 11.43 3.67
N TRP A 28 26.84 11.81 4.54
CA TRP A 28 27.10 12.67 5.71
C TRP A 28 27.92 11.96 6.79
N LEU A 29 27.64 10.67 7.05
CA LEU A 29 28.42 9.88 8.00
C LEU A 29 29.88 9.78 7.59
N PHE A 30 30.14 9.57 6.31
CA PHE A 30 31.48 9.52 5.76
C PHE A 30 32.20 10.86 5.83
N LEU A 31 31.49 11.96 5.53
CA LEU A 31 32.04 13.30 5.69
C LEU A 31 32.46 13.55 7.15
N LEU A 32 31.60 13.22 8.13
CA LEU A 32 31.90 13.40 9.55
C LEU A 32 33.09 12.54 10.02
N ALA A 33 33.12 11.27 9.60
CA ALA A 33 34.19 10.35 9.96
C ALA A 33 35.55 10.81 9.45
N TRP A 34 35.60 11.38 8.23
CA TRP A 34 36.85 11.83 7.63
C TRP A 34 37.26 13.23 8.09
N SER A 35 36.35 14.19 8.21
CA SER A 35 36.68 15.58 8.56
C SER A 35 37.36 15.70 9.92
N GLY A 36 36.97 14.86 10.89
CA GLY A 36 37.58 14.81 12.21
C GLY A 36 39.06 14.38 12.18
N SER A 37 39.38 13.33 11.43
CA SER A 37 40.76 12.79 11.34
C SER A 37 41.64 13.59 10.39
N GLY A 38 41.09 14.07 9.26
CA GLY A 38 41.83 14.84 8.28
C GLY A 38 42.22 16.24 8.73
N LEU A 39 41.31 16.99 9.38
CA LEU A 39 41.62 18.29 9.95
C LEU A 39 42.63 18.19 11.10
N ALA A 40 42.50 17.21 11.99
CA ALA A 40 43.43 17.05 13.12
C ALA A 40 44.87 16.80 12.65
N GLY A 41 45.07 16.13 11.53
CA GLY A 41 46.38 15.91 10.90
C GLY A 41 46.94 17.18 10.23
N SER A 42 46.10 18.03 9.64
CA SER A 42 46.49 19.25 8.94
C SER A 42 46.73 20.44 9.88
N LEU A 43 46.16 20.43 11.09
CA LEU A 43 46.38 21.48 12.11
C LEU A 43 47.85 21.58 12.62
N ARG A 44 48.67 20.54 12.38
CA ARG A 44 50.08 20.49 12.81
C ARG A 44 51.09 20.83 11.70
N GLY A 45 50.61 21.26 10.53
CA GLY A 45 51.44 21.50 9.36
C GLY A 45 51.37 22.94 8.83
N GLU A 46 51.88 23.11 7.62
CA GLU A 46 51.89 24.34 6.86
C GLU A 46 50.53 25.01 6.72
N PRO A 47 50.41 26.36 6.82
CA PRO A 47 49.13 27.09 6.69
C PRO A 47 48.42 26.84 5.37
N THR A 48 49.16 26.58 4.31
CA THR A 48 48.63 26.24 2.98
C THR A 48 47.88 24.92 2.97
N ALA A 49 48.40 23.86 3.59
CA ALA A 49 47.77 22.55 3.71
C ALA A 49 46.48 22.63 4.55
N PHE A 50 46.47 23.46 5.57
CA PHE A 50 45.27 23.69 6.39
C PHE A 50 44.18 24.38 5.58
N ALA A 51 44.50 25.43 4.82
CA ALA A 51 43.52 26.12 3.96
C ALA A 51 42.94 25.21 2.89
N LEU A 52 43.75 24.35 2.25
CA LEU A 52 43.29 23.34 1.29
C LEU A 52 42.39 22.29 1.95
N GLY A 53 42.70 21.86 3.18
CA GLY A 53 41.87 20.93 3.93
C GLY A 53 40.48 21.52 4.25
N ILE A 54 40.41 22.79 4.67
CA ILE A 54 39.14 23.50 4.87
C ILE A 54 38.33 23.58 3.56
N ALA A 55 39.02 23.98 2.45
CA ALA A 55 38.39 24.06 1.14
C ALA A 55 37.79 22.70 0.72
N LEU A 56 38.49 21.59 0.94
CA LEU A 56 38.01 20.24 0.66
C LEU A 56 36.77 19.87 1.50
N VAL A 57 36.75 20.22 2.80
CA VAL A 57 35.57 20.00 3.64
C VAL A 57 34.37 20.79 3.14
N VAL A 58 34.55 22.06 2.75
CA VAL A 58 33.47 22.91 2.19
C VAL A 58 32.93 22.29 0.91
N VAL A 59 33.79 21.81 0.01
CA VAL A 59 33.40 21.16 -1.23
C VAL A 59 32.62 19.84 -0.95
N ASN A 60 33.08 19.05 0.03
CA ASN A 60 32.42 17.82 0.43
C ASN A 60 31.04 18.07 1.06
N ILE A 61 30.86 19.15 1.82
CA ILE A 61 29.54 19.59 2.32
C ILE A 61 28.63 19.91 1.12
N ALA A 62 29.12 20.67 0.15
CA ALA A 62 28.37 20.98 -1.06
C ALA A 62 28.01 19.71 -1.85
N GLN A 63 28.93 18.74 -1.97
CA GLN A 63 28.65 17.44 -2.56
C GLN A 63 27.52 16.68 -1.82
N CYS A 64 27.54 16.64 -0.49
CA CYS A 64 26.49 15.98 0.30
C CYS A 64 25.12 16.62 0.11
N LEU A 65 25.05 17.97 0.07
CA LEU A 65 23.81 18.70 -0.18
C LEU A 65 23.25 18.40 -1.59
N VAL A 66 24.10 18.45 -2.61
CA VAL A 66 23.73 18.14 -4.00
C VAL A 66 23.37 16.67 -4.13
N ALA A 67 24.12 15.75 -3.52
CA ALA A 67 23.91 14.31 -3.57
C ALA A 67 22.55 13.90 -3.02
N GLY A 68 22.04 14.53 -1.96
CA GLY A 68 20.72 14.22 -1.43
C GLY A 68 19.61 14.35 -2.48
N ARG A 69 19.63 15.46 -3.24
CA ARG A 69 18.67 15.69 -4.34
C ARG A 69 18.98 14.82 -5.57
N HIS A 70 20.25 14.68 -5.91
CA HIS A 70 20.69 13.87 -7.06
C HIS A 70 20.32 12.40 -6.89
N THR A 71 20.58 11.81 -5.73
CA THR A 71 20.21 10.42 -5.39
C THR A 71 18.72 10.20 -5.42
N GLY A 72 17.93 11.15 -4.86
CA GLY A 72 16.47 11.05 -4.90
C GLY A 72 15.92 10.99 -6.32
N LEU A 73 16.39 11.88 -7.21
CA LEU A 73 15.97 11.91 -8.62
C LEU A 73 16.54 10.73 -9.42
N ALA A 74 17.76 10.27 -9.12
CA ALA A 74 18.34 9.08 -9.77
C ALA A 74 17.56 7.81 -9.40
N LEU A 75 17.09 7.70 -8.17
CA LEU A 75 16.21 6.61 -7.73
C LEU A 75 14.86 6.67 -8.44
N ASP A 76 14.26 7.87 -8.56
CA ASP A 76 13.01 8.04 -9.32
C ASP A 76 13.19 7.65 -10.80
N GLN A 77 14.32 8.01 -11.41
CA GLN A 77 14.66 7.59 -12.77
C GLN A 77 14.82 6.06 -12.89
N TYR A 78 15.49 5.43 -11.93
CA TYR A 78 15.64 3.97 -11.88
C TYR A 78 14.31 3.24 -11.77
N LEU A 79 13.36 3.80 -11.00
CA LEU A 79 11.99 3.28 -10.81
C LEU A 79 11.03 3.67 -11.96
N GLY A 80 11.51 4.39 -13.00
CA GLY A 80 10.70 4.81 -14.13
C GLY A 80 9.71 5.94 -13.83
N ARG A 81 9.94 6.72 -12.75
CA ARG A 81 9.03 7.79 -12.28
C ARG A 81 9.44 9.18 -12.71
N GLY A 82 10.62 9.35 -13.30
CA GLY A 82 11.12 10.66 -13.69
C GLY A 82 12.49 10.62 -14.36
N THR A 83 13.09 11.77 -14.57
CA THR A 83 14.42 11.92 -15.17
C THR A 83 15.26 12.89 -14.36
N VAL A 84 16.58 12.65 -14.29
CA VAL A 84 17.52 13.56 -13.63
C VAL A 84 17.88 14.72 -14.57
N PRO A 85 17.77 16.00 -14.15
CA PRO A 85 18.22 17.13 -14.92
C PRO A 85 19.73 17.07 -15.20
N ARG A 86 20.14 17.25 -16.45
CA ARG A 86 21.55 17.23 -16.85
C ARG A 86 22.40 18.23 -16.07
N ALA A 87 21.85 19.40 -15.80
CA ALA A 87 22.55 20.43 -15.01
C ALA A 87 22.94 19.92 -13.61
N LEU A 88 22.08 19.17 -12.94
CA LEU A 88 22.36 18.62 -11.61
C LEU A 88 23.50 17.58 -11.66
N THR A 89 23.49 16.73 -12.67
CA THR A 89 24.56 15.73 -12.88
C THR A 89 25.89 16.40 -13.20
N VAL A 90 25.89 17.46 -14.01
CA VAL A 90 27.09 18.24 -14.31
C VAL A 90 27.64 18.94 -13.06
N VAL A 91 26.78 19.56 -12.25
CA VAL A 91 27.20 20.20 -10.99
C VAL A 91 27.80 19.19 -10.02
N ALA A 92 27.14 18.04 -9.83
CA ALA A 92 27.63 16.97 -8.96
C ALA A 92 28.99 16.41 -9.45
N GLY A 93 29.15 16.22 -10.76
CA GLY A 93 30.41 15.80 -11.36
C GLY A 93 31.53 16.84 -11.21
N ALA A 94 31.21 18.13 -11.45
CA ALA A 94 32.18 19.21 -11.29
C ALA A 94 32.70 19.33 -9.84
N LEU A 95 31.81 19.21 -8.84
CA LEU A 95 32.22 19.19 -7.43
C LEU A 95 33.15 18.00 -7.13
N THR A 96 32.95 16.86 -7.76
CA THR A 96 33.81 15.68 -7.61
C THR A 96 35.20 15.94 -8.22
N VAL A 97 35.25 16.56 -9.39
CA VAL A 97 36.53 16.95 -10.02
C VAL A 97 37.28 17.96 -9.15
N VAL A 98 36.60 18.96 -8.61
CA VAL A 98 37.19 19.95 -7.69
C VAL A 98 37.73 19.26 -6.42
N ALA A 99 36.98 18.28 -5.87
CA ALA A 99 37.47 17.53 -4.71
C ALA A 99 38.77 16.75 -5.02
N PHE A 100 38.86 16.09 -6.18
CA PHE A 100 40.08 15.41 -6.62
C PHE A 100 41.26 16.40 -6.85
N ALA A 101 40.96 17.58 -7.44
CA ALA A 101 42.00 18.61 -7.62
C ALA A 101 42.54 19.13 -6.30
N LEU A 102 41.69 19.32 -5.26
CA LEU A 102 42.09 19.72 -3.95
C LEU A 102 42.93 18.63 -3.25
N ILE A 103 42.52 17.36 -3.38
CA ILE A 103 43.32 16.24 -2.85
C ILE A 103 44.70 16.20 -3.50
N ALA A 104 44.80 16.34 -4.83
CA ALA A 104 46.06 16.40 -5.56
C ALA A 104 46.93 17.58 -5.10
N ALA A 105 46.34 18.77 -4.85
CA ALA A 105 47.05 19.93 -4.32
C ALA A 105 47.58 19.70 -2.91
N ILE A 106 46.82 19.01 -2.04
CA ILE A 106 47.28 18.63 -0.68
C ILE A 106 48.47 17.66 -0.78
N VAL A 107 48.42 16.70 -1.69
CA VAL A 107 49.55 15.77 -1.92
C VAL A 107 50.80 16.49 -2.41
N ALA A 108 50.63 17.48 -3.31
CA ALA A 108 51.75 18.25 -3.84
C ALA A 108 52.46 19.15 -2.77
N THR A 109 51.73 19.54 -1.70
CA THR A 109 52.31 20.36 -0.61
C THR A 109 53.09 19.54 0.43
N ASP A 110 52.78 18.23 0.58
CA ASP A 110 53.45 17.39 1.59
C ASP A 110 53.40 15.90 1.18
N SER A 111 54.46 15.44 0.54
CA SER A 111 54.64 14.07 0.06
C SER A 111 54.73 13.00 1.17
N ASN A 112 54.94 13.38 2.41
CA ASN A 112 55.09 12.46 3.54
C ASN A 112 53.75 12.04 4.19
N ARG A 113 52.61 12.54 3.67
CA ARG A 113 51.28 12.33 4.24
C ARG A 113 50.44 11.27 3.52
N SER A 114 51.03 10.35 2.80
CA SER A 114 50.34 9.33 2.01
C SER A 114 49.27 8.50 2.77
N GLY A 115 49.44 8.30 4.07
CA GLY A 115 48.45 7.59 4.91
C GLY A 115 47.15 8.33 5.18
N LEU A 116 47.14 9.69 5.12
CA LEU A 116 45.97 10.54 5.41
C LEU A 116 45.04 10.72 4.21
N ILE A 117 45.48 10.34 3.00
CA ILE A 117 44.77 10.56 1.73
C ILE A 117 43.78 9.45 1.40
N ALA A 118 43.93 8.26 1.98
CA ALA A 118 43.11 7.11 1.69
C ALA A 118 41.60 7.37 1.93
N MET A 119 41.26 8.03 3.03
CA MET A 119 39.87 8.38 3.36
C MET A 119 39.26 9.40 2.40
N PRO A 120 39.88 10.58 2.11
CA PRO A 120 39.42 11.49 1.09
C PRO A 120 39.21 10.85 -0.30
N LEU A 121 40.15 10.01 -0.74
CA LEU A 121 40.05 9.31 -2.02
C LEU A 121 38.91 8.32 -2.05
N LEU A 122 38.61 7.65 -0.93
CA LEU A 122 37.47 6.74 -0.83
C LEU A 122 36.14 7.49 -0.96
N PHE A 123 36.03 8.67 -0.34
CA PHE A 123 34.76 9.37 -0.19
C PHE A 123 34.47 10.43 -1.24
N ALA A 124 35.47 11.09 -1.81
CA ALA A 124 35.28 12.12 -2.82
C ALA A 124 34.39 11.68 -4.00
N PRO A 125 34.52 10.46 -4.56
CA PRO A 125 33.67 10.03 -5.66
C PRO A 125 32.29 9.48 -5.23
N MET A 126 32.07 9.11 -3.95
CA MET A 126 30.87 8.40 -3.52
C MET A 126 29.58 9.20 -3.70
N PRO A 127 29.48 10.50 -3.34
CA PRO A 127 28.26 11.28 -3.47
C PRO A 127 27.76 11.38 -4.92
N PHE A 128 28.68 11.48 -5.87
CA PHE A 128 28.36 11.47 -7.30
C PHE A 128 28.19 10.05 -7.84
N GLY A 129 29.16 9.15 -7.57
CA GLY A 129 29.24 7.80 -8.11
C GLY A 129 28.03 6.94 -7.73
N GLY A 130 27.54 7.09 -6.50
CA GLY A 130 26.35 6.37 -6.05
C GLY A 130 25.11 6.70 -6.88
N ALA A 131 24.77 7.99 -7.00
CA ALA A 131 23.64 8.42 -7.82
C ALA A 131 23.85 8.10 -9.33
N TYR A 132 25.07 8.32 -9.84
CA TYR A 132 25.43 8.05 -11.22
C TYR A 132 25.31 6.56 -11.59
N SER A 133 25.63 5.65 -10.63
CA SER A 133 25.50 4.20 -10.84
C SER A 133 24.07 3.76 -11.11
N LEU A 134 23.06 4.50 -10.67
CA LEU A 134 21.64 4.23 -10.95
C LEU A 134 21.22 4.71 -12.35
N MET A 135 21.91 5.70 -12.90
CA MET A 135 21.54 6.37 -14.16
C MET A 135 22.10 5.66 -15.39
N VAL A 136 23.19 4.89 -15.24
CA VAL A 136 23.89 4.27 -16.35
C VAL A 136 24.00 2.75 -16.22
N PRO A 137 24.16 1.99 -17.33
CA PRO A 137 24.40 0.56 -17.28
C PRO A 137 25.69 0.22 -16.48
N VAL A 138 25.70 -0.92 -15.76
CA VAL A 138 26.83 -1.35 -14.93
C VAL A 138 28.15 -1.36 -15.72
N ARG A 139 28.13 -1.89 -16.94
CA ARG A 139 29.32 -1.97 -17.81
C ARG A 139 29.91 -0.57 -18.11
N ARG A 140 29.05 0.43 -18.30
CA ARG A 140 29.47 1.80 -18.54
C ARG A 140 30.05 2.41 -17.27
N PHE A 141 29.39 2.23 -16.13
CA PHE A 141 29.88 2.70 -14.84
C PHE A 141 31.27 2.14 -14.52
N ILE A 142 31.48 0.81 -14.67
CA ILE A 142 32.78 0.17 -14.43
C ILE A 142 33.86 0.74 -15.35
N ARG A 143 33.59 0.89 -16.66
CA ARG A 143 34.54 1.44 -17.61
C ARG A 143 34.95 2.87 -17.28
N GLU A 144 33.96 3.72 -16.97
CA GLU A 144 34.19 5.12 -16.64
C GLU A 144 34.91 5.27 -15.28
N SER A 145 34.56 4.43 -14.29
CA SER A 145 35.29 4.38 -13.01
C SER A 145 36.75 3.93 -13.22
N ALA A 146 37.01 2.96 -14.06
CA ALA A 146 38.37 2.52 -14.39
C ALA A 146 39.19 3.65 -15.05
N VAL A 147 38.58 4.45 -15.93
CA VAL A 147 39.23 5.63 -16.54
C VAL A 147 39.55 6.68 -15.48
N VAL A 148 38.59 6.97 -14.57
CA VAL A 148 38.83 7.93 -13.48
C VAL A 148 39.96 7.46 -12.56
N ILE A 149 39.97 6.16 -12.20
CA ILE A 149 41.05 5.58 -11.39
C ILE A 149 42.39 5.71 -12.11
N ALA A 150 42.47 5.39 -13.39
CA ALA A 150 43.70 5.52 -14.17
C ALA A 150 44.20 6.97 -14.23
N VAL A 151 43.31 7.94 -14.40
CA VAL A 151 43.66 9.38 -14.40
C VAL A 151 44.20 9.82 -13.04
N VAL A 152 43.52 9.44 -11.94
CA VAL A 152 43.96 9.79 -10.58
C VAL A 152 45.32 9.19 -10.30
N LEU A 153 45.58 7.94 -10.65
CA LEU A 153 46.87 7.27 -10.47
C LEU A 153 47.98 7.93 -11.32
N ALA A 154 47.67 8.34 -12.54
CA ALA A 154 48.62 9.05 -13.39
C ALA A 154 49.02 10.40 -12.80
N VAL A 155 48.05 11.14 -12.24
CA VAL A 155 48.33 12.42 -11.54
C VAL A 155 49.12 12.16 -10.29
N SER A 156 48.80 11.14 -9.51
CA SER A 156 49.51 10.77 -8.28
C SER A 156 50.97 10.38 -8.58
N ALA A 157 51.22 9.61 -9.62
CA ALA A 157 52.56 9.28 -10.09
C ALA A 157 53.33 10.47 -10.59
N ALA A 158 52.74 11.40 -11.30
CA ALA A 158 53.36 12.66 -11.74
C ALA A 158 53.76 13.59 -10.60
N LEU A 159 53.08 13.48 -9.46
CA LEU A 159 53.38 14.19 -8.22
C LEU A 159 54.49 13.50 -7.36
N GLY A 160 55.09 12.42 -7.87
CA GLY A 160 56.19 11.74 -7.21
C GLY A 160 55.83 10.62 -6.25
N ASN A 161 54.54 10.24 -6.17
CA ASN A 161 54.12 9.06 -5.42
C ASN A 161 54.58 7.78 -6.11
N VAL A 162 55.35 6.94 -5.42
CA VAL A 162 56.03 5.78 -6.02
C VAL A 162 55.45 4.46 -5.51
N SER A 163 55.19 3.57 -6.45
CA SER A 163 54.90 2.12 -6.41
C SER A 163 53.94 1.55 -5.35
N THR A 164 54.24 1.50 -4.08
CA THR A 164 53.40 0.89 -3.04
C THR A 164 52.16 1.72 -2.68
N SER A 165 52.30 3.06 -2.72
CA SER A 165 51.15 3.96 -2.49
C SER A 165 50.13 3.94 -3.64
N LEU A 166 50.55 3.78 -4.90
CA LEU A 166 49.70 3.70 -6.06
C LEU A 166 48.75 2.46 -6.03
N PHE A 167 49.27 1.31 -5.57
CA PHE A 167 48.42 0.13 -5.38
C PHE A 167 47.36 0.33 -4.30
N ALA A 168 47.75 0.98 -3.18
CA ALA A 168 46.78 1.29 -2.13
C ALA A 168 45.72 2.29 -2.60
N GLU A 169 46.09 3.32 -3.35
CA GLU A 169 45.17 4.30 -3.95
C GLU A 169 44.21 3.65 -4.94
N ALA A 170 44.73 2.79 -5.82
CA ALA A 170 43.92 2.02 -6.76
C ALA A 170 42.91 1.14 -6.04
N ALA A 171 43.36 0.42 -4.99
CA ALA A 171 42.49 -0.46 -4.20
C ALA A 171 41.39 0.34 -3.48
N VAL A 172 41.71 1.50 -2.90
CA VAL A 172 40.76 2.37 -2.22
C VAL A 172 39.72 2.94 -3.18
N LEU A 173 40.14 3.44 -4.35
CA LEU A 173 39.23 3.95 -5.37
C LEU A 173 38.35 2.86 -5.95
N ALA A 174 38.89 1.67 -6.22
CA ALA A 174 38.13 0.53 -6.68
C ALA A 174 37.11 0.07 -5.64
N LEU A 175 37.47 0.04 -4.36
CA LEU A 175 36.58 -0.26 -3.25
C LEU A 175 35.45 0.79 -3.17
N GLY A 176 35.77 2.09 -3.29
CA GLY A 176 34.79 3.17 -3.30
C GLY A 176 33.77 3.02 -4.45
N ALA A 177 34.26 2.72 -5.66
CA ALA A 177 33.43 2.48 -6.82
C ALA A 177 32.54 1.23 -6.64
N ALA A 178 33.08 0.15 -6.07
CA ALA A 178 32.34 -1.09 -5.79
C ALA A 178 31.26 -0.86 -4.71
N LEU A 179 31.57 -0.13 -3.64
CA LEU A 179 30.61 0.23 -2.60
C LEU A 179 29.50 1.14 -3.13
N ALA A 180 29.84 2.15 -3.94
CA ALA A 180 28.87 3.02 -4.58
C ALA A 180 27.93 2.23 -5.49
N LEU A 181 28.48 1.39 -6.37
CA LEU A 181 27.69 0.54 -7.27
C LEU A 181 26.80 -0.44 -6.51
N GLY A 182 27.40 -1.19 -5.56
CA GLY A 182 26.72 -2.25 -4.84
C GLY A 182 25.60 -1.71 -3.93
N SER A 183 25.92 -0.74 -3.07
CA SER A 183 24.96 -0.22 -2.08
C SER A 183 23.77 0.50 -2.75
N TYR A 184 24.01 1.36 -3.73
CA TYR A 184 22.95 2.11 -4.39
C TYR A 184 22.08 1.22 -5.28
N ARG A 185 22.68 0.34 -6.08
CA ARG A 185 21.92 -0.59 -6.93
C ARG A 185 21.20 -1.66 -6.14
N CYS A 186 21.79 -2.21 -5.10
CA CYS A 186 21.13 -3.18 -4.24
C CYS A 186 19.90 -2.54 -3.56
N SER A 187 20.05 -1.32 -3.05
CA SER A 187 18.94 -0.58 -2.45
C SER A 187 17.82 -0.28 -3.48
N ALA A 188 18.18 0.19 -4.67
CA ALA A 188 17.23 0.50 -5.74
C ALA A 188 16.54 -0.76 -6.28
N TRP A 189 17.27 -1.87 -6.44
CA TRP A 189 16.72 -3.15 -6.86
C TRP A 189 15.75 -3.71 -5.83
N ASN A 190 16.12 -3.70 -4.55
CA ASN A 190 15.25 -4.13 -3.46
C ASN A 190 13.94 -3.34 -3.48
N LEU A 191 14.03 -2.01 -3.61
CA LEU A 191 12.85 -1.15 -3.67
C LEU A 191 11.99 -1.43 -4.91
N SER A 192 12.59 -1.69 -6.08
CA SER A 192 11.86 -2.04 -7.31
C SER A 192 11.08 -3.35 -7.15
N VAL A 193 11.70 -4.37 -6.57
CA VAL A 193 11.06 -5.68 -6.30
C VAL A 193 9.89 -5.53 -5.32
N MET A 194 10.04 -4.69 -4.28
CA MET A 194 8.95 -4.43 -3.34
C MET A 194 7.76 -3.75 -4.00
N TRP A 195 7.99 -2.74 -4.85
CA TRP A 195 6.93 -2.06 -5.61
C TRP A 195 6.26 -2.99 -6.63
N GLU A 196 7.02 -3.83 -7.30
CA GLU A 196 6.50 -4.82 -8.23
C GLU A 196 5.62 -5.86 -7.52
N SER A 197 6.08 -6.34 -6.35
CA SER A 197 5.32 -7.27 -5.51
C SER A 197 3.99 -6.67 -5.05
N GLU A 198 3.97 -5.38 -4.66
CA GLU A 198 2.73 -4.71 -4.22
C GLU A 198 1.75 -4.55 -5.38
N ARG A 199 2.21 -4.09 -6.54
CA ARG A 199 1.39 -4.01 -7.75
C ARG A 199 0.82 -5.37 -8.17
N ALA A 200 1.64 -6.43 -8.06
CA ALA A 200 1.19 -7.79 -8.35
C ALA A 200 0.09 -8.26 -7.38
N ARG A 201 0.18 -7.88 -6.10
CA ARG A 201 -0.86 -8.18 -5.10
C ARG A 201 -2.17 -7.46 -5.41
N GLU A 202 -2.11 -6.16 -5.73
CA GLU A 202 -3.28 -5.38 -6.13
C GLU A 202 -3.96 -5.97 -7.37
N THR A 203 -3.15 -6.32 -8.39
CA THR A 203 -3.67 -6.94 -9.63
C THR A 203 -4.31 -8.29 -9.34
N LYS A 204 -3.69 -9.13 -8.49
CA LYS A 204 -4.26 -10.44 -8.11
C LYS A 204 -5.57 -10.28 -7.34
N ALA A 205 -5.68 -9.28 -6.47
CA ALA A 205 -6.93 -9.01 -5.75
C ALA A 205 -8.07 -8.61 -6.71
N LEU A 206 -7.77 -7.71 -7.67
CA LEU A 206 -8.74 -7.32 -8.70
C LEU A 206 -9.15 -8.50 -9.59
N LEU A 207 -8.19 -9.35 -9.97
CA LEU A 207 -8.47 -10.55 -10.77
C LEU A 207 -9.36 -11.53 -10.02
N ALA A 208 -9.07 -11.78 -8.73
CA ALA A 208 -9.90 -12.66 -7.91
C ALA A 208 -11.36 -12.19 -7.83
N VAL A 209 -11.58 -10.87 -7.68
CA VAL A 209 -12.93 -10.27 -7.71
C VAL A 209 -13.60 -10.46 -9.08
N ALA A 210 -12.85 -10.29 -10.17
CA ALA A 210 -13.39 -10.47 -11.52
C ALA A 210 -13.74 -11.94 -11.81
N GLU A 211 -12.89 -12.88 -11.42
CA GLU A 211 -13.13 -14.32 -11.54
C GLU A 211 -14.35 -14.75 -10.74
N GLU A 212 -14.51 -14.23 -9.53
CA GLU A 212 -15.67 -14.50 -8.69
C GLU A 212 -16.97 -14.00 -9.35
N ARG A 213 -16.96 -12.78 -9.92
CA ARG A 213 -18.12 -12.26 -10.68
C ARG A 213 -18.46 -13.11 -11.91
N LEU A 214 -17.44 -13.61 -12.62
CA LEU A 214 -17.66 -14.49 -13.79
C LEU A 214 -18.21 -15.84 -13.36
N ARG A 215 -17.74 -16.41 -12.25
CA ARG A 215 -18.28 -17.66 -11.68
C ARG A 215 -19.74 -17.49 -11.32
N PHE A 216 -20.08 -16.44 -10.59
CA PHE A 216 -21.45 -16.09 -10.24
C PHE A 216 -22.35 -15.95 -11.47
N GLY A 217 -21.90 -15.21 -12.49
CA GLY A 217 -22.68 -15.06 -13.74
C GLY A 217 -22.95 -16.39 -14.44
N ARG A 218 -22.00 -17.31 -14.41
CA ARG A 218 -22.15 -18.66 -14.99
C ARG A 218 -23.14 -19.51 -14.19
N ASP A 219 -22.96 -19.56 -12.86
CA ASP A 219 -23.83 -20.32 -11.96
C ASP A 219 -25.29 -19.86 -12.08
N LEU A 220 -25.50 -18.53 -12.14
CA LEU A 220 -26.81 -17.93 -12.34
C LEU A 220 -27.40 -18.32 -13.71
N HIS A 221 -26.58 -18.26 -14.77
CA HIS A 221 -27.02 -18.61 -16.14
C HIS A 221 -27.41 -20.09 -16.25
N ASP A 222 -26.66 -20.98 -15.61
CA ASP A 222 -26.89 -22.43 -15.63
C ASP A 222 -28.22 -22.81 -14.92
N VAL A 223 -28.49 -22.19 -13.76
CA VAL A 223 -29.72 -22.36 -13.01
C VAL A 223 -30.92 -21.83 -13.83
N MET A 224 -30.83 -20.60 -14.34
CA MET A 224 -31.91 -19.98 -15.10
C MET A 224 -32.13 -20.66 -16.43
N GLY A 225 -31.08 -21.02 -17.16
CA GLY A 225 -31.18 -21.62 -18.49
C GLY A 225 -31.88 -22.98 -18.48
N ARG A 226 -31.57 -23.85 -17.52
CA ARG A 226 -32.19 -25.15 -17.36
C ARG A 226 -33.70 -25.04 -17.07
N ASN A 227 -34.03 -24.20 -16.08
CA ASN A 227 -35.43 -24.07 -15.64
C ASN A 227 -36.32 -23.39 -16.69
N LEU A 228 -35.83 -22.37 -17.40
CA LEU A 228 -36.53 -21.70 -18.48
C LEU A 228 -36.80 -22.65 -19.66
N SER A 229 -35.84 -23.52 -20.01
CA SER A 229 -36.03 -24.51 -21.09
C SER A 229 -37.12 -25.51 -20.76
N VAL A 230 -37.21 -25.99 -19.52
CA VAL A 230 -38.27 -26.90 -19.07
C VAL A 230 -39.62 -26.20 -19.05
N VAL A 231 -39.72 -24.95 -18.60
CA VAL A 231 -40.94 -24.13 -18.63
C VAL A 231 -41.43 -23.95 -20.07
N ALA A 232 -40.55 -23.61 -21.01
CA ALA A 232 -40.90 -23.43 -22.42
C ALA A 232 -41.47 -24.74 -23.04
N LEU A 233 -40.79 -25.88 -22.85
CA LEU A 233 -41.19 -27.16 -23.35
C LEU A 233 -42.57 -27.61 -22.81
N LYS A 234 -42.78 -27.47 -21.48
CA LYS A 234 -44.04 -27.81 -20.83
C LYS A 234 -45.20 -26.89 -21.26
N SER A 235 -44.92 -25.60 -21.48
CA SER A 235 -45.91 -24.65 -21.99
C SER A 235 -46.32 -25.00 -23.41
N GLU A 236 -45.40 -25.41 -24.28
CA GLU A 236 -45.70 -25.85 -25.65
C GLU A 236 -46.53 -27.14 -25.64
N LEU A 237 -46.18 -28.10 -24.78
CA LEU A 237 -47.00 -29.32 -24.61
C LEU A 237 -48.42 -29.00 -24.13
N ALA A 238 -48.59 -28.08 -23.20
CA ALA A 238 -49.92 -27.64 -22.73
C ALA A 238 -50.75 -27.07 -23.88
N VAL A 239 -50.16 -26.24 -24.76
CA VAL A 239 -50.86 -25.71 -25.95
C VAL A 239 -51.26 -26.81 -26.91
N GLN A 240 -50.39 -27.79 -27.15
CA GLN A 240 -50.72 -28.94 -28.05
C GLN A 240 -51.88 -29.82 -27.50
N LEU A 241 -51.84 -30.05 -26.16
CA LEU A 241 -52.90 -30.81 -25.48
C LEU A 241 -54.26 -30.07 -25.56
N ALA A 242 -54.29 -28.79 -25.34
CA ALA A 242 -55.51 -27.96 -25.46
C ALA A 242 -56.04 -27.94 -26.86
N ARG A 243 -55.24 -27.85 -27.93
CA ARG A 243 -55.63 -27.93 -29.32
C ARG A 243 -56.21 -29.28 -29.70
N ARG A 244 -55.89 -30.36 -29.00
CA ARG A 244 -56.42 -31.72 -29.19
C ARG A 244 -57.65 -32.00 -28.32
N GLY A 245 -58.23 -31.00 -27.65
CA GLY A 245 -59.39 -31.13 -26.78
C GLY A 245 -59.11 -31.78 -25.42
N ARG A 246 -57.84 -32.01 -25.06
CA ARG A 246 -57.43 -32.63 -23.77
C ARG A 246 -57.22 -31.55 -22.70
N THR A 247 -58.31 -30.89 -22.34
CA THR A 247 -58.23 -29.67 -21.45
C THR A 247 -57.72 -30.00 -20.09
N GLU A 248 -58.12 -31.10 -19.44
CA GLU A 248 -57.59 -31.46 -18.09
C GLU A 248 -56.09 -31.71 -18.07
N ALA A 249 -55.56 -32.40 -19.09
CA ALA A 249 -54.17 -32.67 -19.26
C ALA A 249 -53.35 -31.36 -19.54
N ALA A 250 -53.94 -30.44 -20.31
CA ALA A 250 -53.35 -29.13 -20.55
C ALA A 250 -53.25 -28.31 -19.26
N VAL A 251 -54.31 -28.26 -18.45
CA VAL A 251 -54.33 -27.60 -17.14
C VAL A 251 -53.29 -28.20 -16.20
N ALA A 252 -53.15 -29.53 -16.14
CA ALA A 252 -52.13 -30.18 -15.32
C ALA A 252 -50.70 -29.75 -15.70
N GLN A 253 -50.40 -29.61 -17.01
CA GLN A 253 -49.08 -29.10 -17.46
C GLN A 253 -48.89 -27.63 -17.06
N MET A 254 -49.90 -26.79 -17.12
CA MET A 254 -49.80 -25.38 -16.70
C MET A 254 -49.58 -25.23 -15.18
N VAL A 255 -50.20 -26.09 -14.36
CA VAL A 255 -49.92 -26.12 -12.90
C VAL A 255 -48.49 -26.50 -12.64
N GLU A 256 -47.93 -27.44 -13.39
CA GLU A 256 -46.53 -27.85 -13.26
C GLU A 256 -45.59 -26.73 -13.72
N VAL A 257 -45.89 -25.98 -14.77
CA VAL A 257 -45.16 -24.78 -15.19
C VAL A 257 -45.11 -23.74 -14.07
N GLN A 258 -46.26 -23.47 -13.43
CA GLN A 258 -46.30 -22.54 -12.28
C GLN A 258 -45.44 -23.02 -11.11
N ARG A 259 -45.44 -24.32 -10.80
CA ARG A 259 -44.63 -24.89 -9.74
C ARG A 259 -43.12 -24.68 -10.03
N ILE A 260 -42.67 -25.07 -11.25
CA ILE A 260 -41.30 -24.93 -11.68
C ILE A 260 -40.86 -23.44 -11.67
N ALA A 261 -41.71 -22.54 -12.16
CA ALA A 261 -41.41 -21.10 -12.16
C ALA A 261 -41.22 -20.54 -10.73
N ARG A 262 -42.09 -20.95 -9.78
CA ARG A 262 -41.96 -20.54 -8.38
C ARG A 262 -40.70 -21.10 -7.73
N GLU A 263 -40.39 -22.36 -8.00
CA GLU A 263 -39.19 -23.04 -7.48
C GLU A 263 -37.89 -22.39 -8.04
N SER A 264 -37.88 -22.12 -9.36
CA SER A 264 -36.80 -21.41 -10.03
C SER A 264 -36.56 -20.00 -9.43
N GLN A 265 -37.65 -19.25 -9.20
CA GLN A 265 -37.54 -17.94 -8.53
C GLN A 265 -36.98 -18.02 -7.10
N LYS A 266 -37.32 -19.10 -6.38
CA LYS A 266 -36.76 -19.35 -5.04
C LYS A 266 -35.28 -19.69 -5.14
N GLU A 267 -34.92 -20.61 -6.04
CA GLU A 267 -33.53 -21.04 -6.24
C GLU A 267 -32.63 -19.89 -6.67
N VAL A 268 -33.07 -19.04 -7.61
CA VAL A 268 -32.35 -17.80 -7.98
C VAL A 268 -32.18 -16.84 -6.77
N ARG A 269 -33.24 -16.68 -5.96
CA ARG A 269 -33.16 -15.88 -4.74
C ARG A 269 -32.20 -16.45 -3.70
N ASP A 270 -32.16 -17.77 -3.58
CA ASP A 270 -31.28 -18.46 -2.64
C ASP A 270 -29.80 -18.37 -3.10
N VAL A 271 -29.52 -18.52 -4.41
CA VAL A 271 -28.21 -18.29 -5.02
C VAL A 271 -27.77 -16.84 -4.83
N VAL A 272 -28.65 -15.87 -5.12
CA VAL A 272 -28.39 -14.45 -4.89
C VAL A 272 -28.21 -14.13 -3.40
N ARG A 273 -28.90 -14.84 -2.51
CA ARG A 273 -28.72 -14.73 -1.06
C ARG A 273 -27.39 -15.33 -0.59
N GLY A 274 -27.04 -16.55 -1.03
CA GLY A 274 -25.79 -17.20 -0.70
C GLY A 274 -24.56 -16.39 -1.18
N TYR A 275 -24.69 -15.70 -2.33
CA TYR A 275 -23.67 -14.76 -2.82
C TYR A 275 -23.68 -13.42 -2.11
N ARG A 276 -24.74 -13.15 -1.33
CA ARG A 276 -24.92 -11.96 -0.49
C ARG A 276 -24.72 -12.27 1.00
N GLU A 277 -24.23 -13.44 1.36
CA GLU A 277 -23.66 -13.65 2.71
C GLU A 277 -22.43 -12.74 2.82
N ALA A 278 -22.75 -11.47 3.07
CA ALA A 278 -21.82 -10.38 3.11
C ALA A 278 -20.96 -10.61 4.34
N ASP A 279 -19.71 -10.93 4.12
CA ASP A 279 -18.68 -10.75 5.14
C ASP A 279 -18.75 -9.28 5.60
N LEU A 280 -19.21 -9.07 6.81
CA LEU A 280 -19.39 -7.72 7.39
C LEU A 280 -18.09 -6.92 7.30
N THR A 281 -16.93 -7.57 7.36
CA THR A 281 -15.61 -6.96 7.21
C THR A 281 -15.44 -6.36 5.82
N VAL A 282 -15.90 -7.06 4.79
CA VAL A 282 -15.85 -6.57 3.39
C VAL A 282 -16.81 -5.40 3.20
N GLU A 283 -18.02 -5.46 3.77
CA GLU A 283 -19.00 -4.36 3.69
C GLU A 283 -18.51 -3.11 4.42
N LEU A 284 -17.90 -3.25 5.59
CA LEU A 284 -17.30 -2.14 6.35
C LEU A 284 -16.15 -1.48 5.57
N ALA A 285 -15.28 -2.29 4.96
CA ALA A 285 -14.19 -1.78 4.15
C ALA A 285 -14.70 -1.11 2.86
N GLY A 286 -15.72 -1.68 2.22
CA GLY A 286 -16.38 -1.12 1.04
C GLY A 286 -17.07 0.20 1.34
N ALA A 287 -17.81 0.28 2.44
CA ALA A 287 -18.49 1.51 2.90
C ALA A 287 -17.48 2.65 3.10
N ARG A 288 -16.37 2.36 3.78
CA ARG A 288 -15.28 3.33 3.98
C ARG A 288 -14.73 3.83 2.63
N GLY A 289 -14.38 2.89 1.72
CA GLY A 289 -13.82 3.26 0.42
C GLY A 289 -14.75 4.12 -0.43
N VAL A 290 -16.04 3.80 -0.45
CA VAL A 290 -17.05 4.55 -1.21
C VAL A 290 -17.30 5.94 -0.61
N LEU A 291 -17.40 6.06 0.72
CA LEU A 291 -17.58 7.35 1.40
C LEU A 291 -16.35 8.24 1.25
N ASP A 292 -15.14 7.71 1.42
CA ASP A 292 -13.88 8.44 1.22
C ASP A 292 -13.76 8.93 -0.24
N ALA A 293 -14.15 8.11 -1.22
CA ALA A 293 -14.19 8.50 -2.64
C ALA A 293 -15.22 9.61 -2.94
N ALA A 294 -16.30 9.67 -2.17
CA ALA A 294 -17.30 10.75 -2.23
C ALA A 294 -16.89 12.03 -1.46
N GLY A 295 -15.69 12.06 -0.86
CA GLY A 295 -15.20 13.19 -0.08
C GLY A 295 -15.73 13.25 1.37
N ILE A 296 -16.33 12.16 1.86
CA ILE A 296 -16.85 12.03 3.22
C ILE A 296 -15.83 11.26 4.05
N THR A 297 -15.26 11.88 5.08
CA THR A 297 -14.29 11.21 5.97
C THR A 297 -14.98 10.11 6.78
N CYS A 298 -14.67 8.84 6.47
CA CYS A 298 -15.27 7.70 7.15
C CYS A 298 -14.32 7.08 8.18
N THR A 299 -14.81 6.92 9.43
CA THR A 299 -14.09 6.23 10.50
C THR A 299 -14.84 4.94 10.85
N VAL A 300 -14.17 3.80 10.75
CA VAL A 300 -14.71 2.49 11.12
C VAL A 300 -13.95 1.97 12.34
N THR A 301 -14.69 1.56 13.39
CA THR A 301 -14.14 0.98 14.62
C THR A 301 -14.85 -0.31 15.00
N GLY A 302 -14.13 -1.24 15.63
CA GLY A 302 -14.62 -2.56 16.00
C GLY A 302 -14.17 -3.66 15.03
N SER A 303 -14.56 -4.90 15.31
CA SER A 303 -14.19 -6.10 14.53
C SER A 303 -15.38 -7.03 14.40
N ALA A 304 -15.62 -7.55 13.20
CA ALA A 304 -16.64 -8.56 12.90
C ALA A 304 -16.18 -10.00 13.23
N ALA A 305 -14.93 -10.17 13.68
CA ALA A 305 -14.37 -11.49 13.96
C ALA A 305 -15.15 -12.21 15.08
N GLY A 306 -15.53 -13.46 14.82
CA GLY A 306 -16.23 -14.30 15.78
C GLY A 306 -17.75 -14.13 15.84
N LEU A 307 -18.33 -13.23 15.03
CA LEU A 307 -19.78 -13.12 14.90
C LEU A 307 -20.35 -14.25 14.03
N PRO A 308 -21.52 -14.80 14.38
CA PRO A 308 -22.24 -15.78 13.54
C PRO A 308 -22.53 -15.23 12.14
N ASP A 309 -22.46 -16.06 11.10
CA ASP A 309 -22.62 -15.66 9.70
C ASP A 309 -23.98 -14.96 9.43
N ALA A 310 -25.06 -15.44 10.03
CA ALA A 310 -26.37 -14.80 9.92
C ALA A 310 -26.41 -13.37 10.47
N VAL A 311 -25.70 -13.14 11.58
CA VAL A 311 -25.56 -11.81 12.21
C VAL A 311 -24.69 -10.91 11.34
N GLN A 312 -23.57 -11.41 10.83
CA GLN A 312 -22.71 -10.66 9.91
C GLN A 312 -23.47 -10.23 8.65
N ALA A 313 -24.25 -11.15 8.05
CA ALA A 313 -25.06 -10.87 6.88
C ALA A 313 -26.12 -9.78 7.17
N ALA A 314 -26.82 -9.86 8.28
CA ALA A 314 -27.85 -8.88 8.65
C ALA A 314 -27.25 -7.50 8.91
N LEU A 315 -26.13 -7.41 9.65
CA LEU A 315 -25.44 -6.16 9.91
C LEU A 315 -24.77 -5.57 8.65
N GLY A 316 -24.29 -6.42 7.73
CA GLY A 316 -23.78 -6.00 6.43
C GLY A 316 -24.83 -5.24 5.60
N TRP A 317 -26.09 -5.71 5.65
CA TRP A 317 -27.21 -4.98 5.02
C TRP A 317 -27.45 -3.61 5.65
N VAL A 318 -27.34 -3.50 6.97
CA VAL A 318 -27.46 -2.21 7.67
C VAL A 318 -26.37 -1.23 7.23
N VAL A 319 -25.11 -1.71 7.14
CA VAL A 319 -23.98 -0.90 6.66
C VAL A 319 -24.24 -0.40 5.23
N ARG A 320 -24.66 -1.28 4.33
CA ARG A 320 -24.90 -0.94 2.93
C ARG A 320 -26.00 0.08 2.76
N GLU A 321 -27.15 -0.12 3.42
CA GLU A 321 -28.29 0.79 3.34
C GLU A 321 -27.96 2.13 4.00
N ALA A 322 -27.31 2.12 5.16
CA ALA A 322 -26.87 3.34 5.83
C ALA A 322 -25.88 4.14 4.96
N THR A 323 -24.90 3.48 4.32
CA THR A 323 -23.95 4.10 3.40
C THR A 323 -24.67 4.72 2.19
N THR A 324 -25.63 4.00 1.62
CA THR A 324 -26.47 4.51 0.52
C THR A 324 -27.26 5.74 0.95
N ASN A 325 -27.83 5.71 2.15
CA ASN A 325 -28.59 6.83 2.70
C ASN A 325 -27.72 8.07 2.96
N VAL A 326 -26.49 7.88 3.46
CA VAL A 326 -25.52 8.97 3.63
C VAL A 326 -25.20 9.63 2.28
N LEU A 327 -24.94 8.84 1.24
CA LEU A 327 -24.64 9.34 -0.10
C LEU A 327 -25.84 10.04 -0.78
N ARG A 328 -27.06 9.57 -0.50
CA ARG A 328 -28.28 10.00 -1.19
C ARG A 328 -28.95 11.20 -0.54
N HIS A 329 -28.84 11.33 0.77
CA HIS A 329 -29.67 12.27 1.56
C HIS A 329 -28.89 13.26 2.41
N GLY A 330 -27.54 13.22 2.37
CA GLY A 330 -26.73 14.03 3.25
C GLY A 330 -25.69 14.89 2.53
N ASP A 331 -25.59 16.15 2.97
CA ASP A 331 -24.38 16.96 2.80
C ASP A 331 -23.35 16.60 3.89
N ALA A 332 -23.18 15.30 4.13
CA ALA A 332 -22.30 14.79 5.17
C ALA A 332 -20.84 15.05 4.82
N LYS A 333 -20.07 15.52 5.80
CA LYS A 333 -18.60 15.63 5.73
C LYS A 333 -17.91 14.50 6.48
N THR A 334 -18.60 13.94 7.46
CA THR A 334 -18.08 12.87 8.30
C THR A 334 -19.13 11.77 8.48
N CYS A 335 -18.65 10.51 8.45
CA CYS A 335 -19.42 9.34 8.80
C CYS A 335 -18.63 8.48 9.78
N ARG A 336 -19.28 7.97 10.82
CA ARG A 336 -18.69 7.07 11.81
C ARG A 336 -19.47 5.78 11.86
N ILE A 337 -18.77 4.67 11.74
CA ILE A 337 -19.32 3.31 11.84
C ILE A 337 -18.63 2.61 13.01
N GLU A 338 -19.41 2.23 14.01
CA GLU A 338 -18.93 1.61 15.23
C GLU A 338 -19.59 0.23 15.41
N LEU A 339 -18.80 -0.82 15.54
CA LEU A 339 -19.25 -2.16 15.85
C LEU A 339 -18.77 -2.53 17.26
N GLY A 340 -19.70 -2.60 18.20
CA GLY A 340 -19.44 -3.02 19.57
C GLY A 340 -19.98 -4.42 19.80
N THR A 341 -19.12 -5.35 20.21
CA THR A 341 -19.50 -6.72 20.55
C THR A 341 -19.50 -6.87 22.07
N GLY A 342 -20.68 -7.11 22.63
CA GLY A 342 -20.87 -7.46 24.05
C GLY A 342 -20.89 -8.97 24.28
N ALA A 343 -21.12 -9.40 25.54
CA ALA A 343 -21.24 -10.81 25.88
C ALA A 343 -22.56 -11.43 25.38
N GLU A 344 -23.63 -10.64 25.30
CA GLU A 344 -24.98 -11.10 24.98
C GLU A 344 -25.53 -10.49 23.68
N ASP A 345 -24.90 -9.45 23.16
CA ASP A 345 -25.36 -8.76 21.96
C ASP A 345 -24.21 -8.14 21.16
N VAL A 346 -24.51 -7.82 19.91
CA VAL A 346 -23.69 -6.97 19.06
C VAL A 346 -24.48 -5.74 18.65
N VAL A 347 -23.84 -4.58 18.70
CA VAL A 347 -24.45 -3.29 18.35
C VAL A 347 -23.63 -2.65 17.23
N LEU A 348 -24.27 -2.40 16.10
CA LEU A 348 -23.74 -1.59 15.00
C LEU A 348 -24.36 -0.21 15.06
N THR A 349 -23.54 0.83 15.08
CA THR A 349 -23.96 2.23 15.04
C THR A 349 -23.33 2.91 13.83
N VAL A 350 -24.16 3.57 13.02
CA VAL A 350 -23.71 4.41 11.91
C VAL A 350 -24.22 5.82 12.14
N GLU A 351 -23.30 6.77 12.26
CA GLU A 351 -23.60 8.19 12.46
C GLU A 351 -23.04 9.03 11.32
N ASN A 352 -23.80 9.98 10.82
CA ASN A 352 -23.32 10.99 9.89
C ASN A 352 -23.79 12.40 10.27
N ASP A 353 -22.94 13.38 9.96
CA ASP A 353 -23.30 14.80 9.97
C ASP A 353 -24.01 15.17 8.66
N GLY A 354 -24.71 16.28 8.61
CA GLY A 354 -25.34 16.78 7.38
C GLY A 354 -26.80 16.35 7.19
N ALA A 355 -27.48 15.87 8.24
CA ALA A 355 -28.92 15.61 8.20
C ALA A 355 -29.70 16.93 8.05
N GLY A 356 -30.19 17.22 6.83
CA GLY A 356 -31.01 18.42 6.52
C GLY A 356 -32.29 18.54 7.35
N ASP A 357 -32.85 19.72 7.50
CA ASP A 357 -34.04 19.98 8.38
C ASP A 357 -35.33 19.27 7.95
N GLY A 358 -35.38 18.65 6.78
CA GLY A 358 -36.54 17.94 6.22
C GLY A 358 -36.51 16.42 6.30
N ALA A 359 -35.49 15.80 6.92
CA ALA A 359 -35.42 14.33 7.05
C ALA A 359 -36.41 13.87 8.15
N GLU A 360 -37.64 13.61 7.75
CA GLU A 360 -38.62 12.95 8.60
C GLU A 360 -38.18 11.57 9.01
N THR A 361 -38.48 11.23 10.26
CA THR A 361 -38.20 9.95 10.89
C THR A 361 -38.56 8.73 10.02
N GLY A 362 -37.57 8.03 9.47
CA GLY A 362 -37.54 6.57 9.36
C GLY A 362 -38.62 5.81 8.60
N SER A 363 -39.41 6.41 7.66
CA SER A 363 -40.48 5.72 6.93
C SER A 363 -40.08 5.23 5.52
N GLY A 364 -38.82 5.33 5.12
CA GLY A 364 -38.34 4.83 3.83
C GLY A 364 -38.40 3.30 3.75
N SER A 365 -38.78 2.76 2.59
CA SER A 365 -38.90 1.31 2.33
C SER A 365 -37.62 0.50 2.68
N GLY A 366 -36.45 1.12 2.61
CA GLY A 366 -35.17 0.49 2.98
C GLY A 366 -35.05 0.16 4.46
N LEU A 367 -35.36 1.13 5.34
CA LEU A 367 -35.29 0.93 6.81
C LEU A 367 -36.39 -0.03 7.31
N ALA A 368 -37.57 -0.07 6.66
CA ALA A 368 -38.62 -1.03 6.97
C ALA A 368 -38.14 -2.46 6.67
N GLY A 369 -37.56 -2.71 5.48
CA GLY A 369 -37.04 -4.01 5.12
C GLY A 369 -35.84 -4.46 5.99
N LEU A 370 -35.04 -3.52 6.55
CA LEU A 370 -33.99 -3.85 7.50
C LEU A 370 -34.57 -4.30 8.85
N ARG A 371 -35.65 -3.66 9.34
CA ARG A 371 -36.33 -4.06 10.59
C ARG A 371 -36.89 -5.49 10.48
N GLU A 372 -37.54 -5.82 9.37
CA GLU A 372 -38.05 -7.19 9.13
C GLU A 372 -36.94 -8.23 9.13
N ARG A 373 -35.78 -7.93 8.54
CA ARG A 373 -34.63 -8.85 8.51
C ARG A 373 -33.97 -9.04 9.86
N LEU A 374 -33.81 -7.97 10.63
CA LEU A 374 -33.24 -8.06 11.99
C LEU A 374 -34.20 -8.77 12.95
N ALA A 375 -35.51 -8.61 12.78
CA ALA A 375 -36.51 -9.30 13.59
C ALA A 375 -36.42 -10.82 13.50
N VAL A 376 -35.93 -11.39 12.39
CA VAL A 376 -35.69 -12.85 12.25
C VAL A 376 -34.58 -13.34 13.21
N LEU A 377 -33.72 -12.42 13.65
CA LEU A 377 -32.63 -12.67 14.58
C LEU A 377 -32.90 -12.06 15.96
N ASP A 378 -34.17 -11.80 16.30
CA ASP A 378 -34.58 -11.08 17.51
C ASP A 378 -33.86 -9.73 17.67
N GLY A 379 -33.43 -9.14 16.55
CA GLY A 379 -32.70 -7.88 16.52
C GLY A 379 -33.60 -6.67 16.35
N GLU A 380 -33.10 -5.52 16.79
CA GLU A 380 -33.79 -4.23 16.78
C GLU A 380 -33.05 -3.22 15.88
N LEU A 381 -33.82 -2.34 15.19
CA LEU A 381 -33.28 -1.21 14.42
C LEU A 381 -33.91 0.09 14.86
N ALA A 382 -33.11 1.00 15.40
CA ALA A 382 -33.45 2.38 15.65
C ALA A 382 -32.77 3.29 14.62
N ALA A 383 -33.52 4.22 14.02
CA ALA A 383 -32.97 5.19 13.08
C ALA A 383 -33.65 6.55 13.30
N GLY A 384 -32.86 7.60 13.40
CA GLY A 384 -33.37 8.94 13.64
C GLY A 384 -32.27 9.96 13.91
N ARG A 385 -32.70 11.22 14.15
CA ARG A 385 -31.80 12.28 14.60
C ARG A 385 -31.47 12.16 16.08
N VAL A 386 -30.20 12.17 16.40
CA VAL A 386 -29.75 12.16 17.81
C VAL A 386 -29.47 13.54 18.32
N ARG A 387 -29.05 14.47 17.45
CA ARG A 387 -28.78 15.89 17.71
C ARG A 387 -28.89 16.69 16.41
N LYS A 388 -28.89 18.01 16.52
CA LYS A 388 -29.02 18.91 15.36
C LYS A 388 -27.95 18.60 14.32
N GLY A 389 -28.37 18.24 13.10
CA GLY A 389 -27.50 17.91 11.98
C GLY A 389 -26.90 16.51 12.01
N VAL A 390 -27.16 15.64 13.00
CA VAL A 390 -26.62 14.27 13.09
C VAL A 390 -27.74 13.24 13.01
N PHE A 391 -27.63 12.35 12.03
CA PHE A 391 -28.47 11.17 11.87
C PHE A 391 -27.74 9.93 12.35
N GLN A 392 -28.45 9.05 13.05
CA GLN A 392 -27.91 7.78 13.55
C GLN A 392 -28.81 6.63 13.13
N VAL A 393 -28.18 5.55 12.67
CA VAL A 393 -28.78 4.22 12.54
C VAL A 393 -28.11 3.31 13.53
N ARG A 394 -28.89 2.67 14.40
CA ARG A 394 -28.39 1.74 15.41
C ARG A 394 -29.12 0.41 15.27
N ALA A 395 -28.38 -0.67 15.00
CA ALA A 395 -28.86 -2.02 14.96
C ALA A 395 -28.29 -2.80 16.14
N ARG A 396 -29.14 -3.52 16.86
CA ARG A 396 -28.78 -4.41 17.97
C ARG A 396 -29.25 -5.81 17.64
N VAL A 397 -28.37 -6.81 17.76
CA VAL A 397 -28.69 -8.23 17.52
C VAL A 397 -28.21 -9.05 18.72
N PRO A 398 -29.07 -9.83 19.38
CA PRO A 398 -28.67 -10.75 20.41
C PRO A 398 -27.70 -11.81 19.87
N LEU A 399 -26.66 -12.15 20.62
CA LEU A 399 -25.78 -13.26 20.32
C LEU A 399 -26.26 -14.49 21.08
N PRO A 400 -26.38 -15.66 20.42
CA PRO A 400 -26.66 -16.89 21.13
C PRO A 400 -25.56 -17.08 22.18
N GLY A 401 -25.92 -17.05 23.46
CA GLY A 401 -24.97 -17.14 24.56
C GLY A 401 -24.09 -18.38 24.40
N THR A 402 -22.83 -18.27 24.70
CA THR A 402 -21.87 -19.38 24.87
C THR A 402 -22.21 -20.21 26.15
N ALA A 403 -23.48 -20.55 26.34
CA ALA A 403 -23.94 -21.47 27.34
C ALA A 403 -23.72 -22.89 26.79
N GLY A 404 -22.58 -23.52 27.11
CA GLY A 404 -22.45 -24.94 26.85
C GLY A 404 -21.03 -25.47 26.55
N HIS A 405 -19.98 -24.93 27.15
CA HIS A 405 -18.69 -25.64 27.13
C HIS A 405 -18.14 -26.03 28.52
N ASP A 406 -18.81 -25.64 29.61
CA ASP A 406 -18.35 -25.97 30.98
C ASP A 406 -19.10 -27.16 31.65
N SER A 407 -20.12 -27.74 31.00
CA SER A 407 -20.87 -28.86 31.61
C SER A 407 -20.30 -30.27 31.31
N VAL A 408 -19.36 -30.41 30.37
CA VAL A 408 -18.80 -31.73 30.00
C VAL A 408 -17.53 -32.08 30.80
N HIS A 409 -16.90 -31.13 31.47
CA HIS A 409 -15.70 -31.41 32.28
C HIS A 409 -16.00 -31.73 33.75
N LYS A 410 -17.20 -31.39 34.27
CA LYS A 410 -17.56 -31.68 35.69
C LYS A 410 -18.12 -33.08 35.92
N GLU A 411 -18.62 -33.80 34.89
CA GLU A 411 -19.10 -35.17 35.04
C GLU A 411 -18.01 -36.24 34.92
N ARG A 412 -16.79 -35.89 34.54
CA ARG A 412 -15.66 -36.85 34.50
C ARG A 412 -14.77 -36.84 35.74
N GLU A 413 -14.93 -35.90 36.66
CA GLU A 413 -14.16 -35.84 37.91
C GLU A 413 -14.90 -36.39 39.14
N SER A 414 -16.20 -36.69 39.01
CA SER A 414 -16.97 -37.35 40.12
C SER A 414 -17.11 -38.86 39.97
N ALA A 415 -16.44 -39.47 38.97
CA ALA A 415 -16.44 -40.91 38.74
C ALA A 415 -15.02 -41.52 38.78
N ARG A 416 -14.15 -40.94 39.64
CA ARG A 416 -12.89 -41.61 40.06
C ARG A 416 -12.75 -41.59 41.56
#